data_097712ce90b0e029fb45566c01bdb5df
#
_entry.id   097712ce90b0e029fb45566c01bdb5df
#
_cell.length_a   1.000
_cell.length_b   1.000
_cell.length_c   1.000
_cell.angle_alpha   90.00
_cell.angle_beta   90.00
_cell.angle_gamma   90.00
#
_symmetry.space_group_name_H-M   'P 1'
#
loop_
_entity.id
_entity.type
_entity.pdbx_description
1 polymer ?
#
loop_
_entity_poly.entity_id
_entity_poly.type
_entity_poly.pdbx_seq_one_letter_code
_entity_poly.pdbx_strand_id
1 'polypeptide(L)'
;MNAWLVTAAAVLAAGLGPVVWGVSTGPLKRRSVAQNAATTVVCLVILLLAQGYQRPSYTDLAVVLSVLGPVGTLVYARLLMDDLCEDPPRTRLPTILLASATVPVVMALCVAAGPGRAALKIVLTGVLLVAGNVVASRALSRGCPKPEKAHHL
;
A
#
# COMPACT_ATOMS: atom_id res chain seq x y z
N MET A 1 -19.60 11.74 17.70
CA MET A 1 -18.80 10.92 16.73
C MET A 1 -17.34 11.10 17.08
N ASN A 2 -16.59 10.02 17.27
CA ASN A 2 -15.18 10.12 17.61
C ASN A 2 -14.38 10.63 16.39
N ALA A 3 -13.47 11.59 16.60
CA ALA A 3 -12.65 12.17 15.53
C ALA A 3 -11.95 11.08 14.69
N TRP A 4 -11.57 9.97 15.31
CA TRP A 4 -10.95 8.81 14.65
C TRP A 4 -11.84 8.13 13.61
N LEU A 5 -13.15 8.01 13.90
CA LEU A 5 -14.11 7.41 12.95
C LEU A 5 -14.35 8.33 11.75
N VAL A 6 -14.41 9.64 12.00
CA VAL A 6 -14.54 10.64 10.91
C VAL A 6 -13.30 10.60 10.02
N THR A 7 -12.10 10.52 10.63
CA THR A 7 -10.85 10.40 9.89
C THR A 7 -10.78 9.09 9.09
N ALA A 8 -11.24 7.98 9.67
CA ALA A 8 -11.33 6.70 8.97
C ALA A 8 -12.25 6.78 7.74
N ALA A 9 -13.41 7.40 7.87
CA ALA A 9 -14.34 7.60 6.77
C ALA A 9 -13.76 8.52 5.68
N ALA A 10 -13.07 9.60 6.08
CA ALA A 10 -12.40 10.51 5.15
C ALA A 10 -11.27 9.81 4.38
N VAL A 11 -10.41 9.04 5.07
CA VAL A 11 -9.33 8.26 4.43
C VAL A 11 -9.89 7.21 3.48
N LEU A 12 -10.99 6.54 3.88
CA LEU A 12 -11.67 5.56 3.03
C LEU A 12 -12.22 6.23 1.76
N ALA A 13 -12.96 7.32 1.90
CA ALA A 13 -13.57 8.03 0.79
C ALA A 13 -12.52 8.61 -0.18
N ALA A 14 -11.49 9.27 0.35
CA ALA A 14 -10.41 9.83 -0.43
C ALA A 14 -9.51 8.76 -1.09
N GLY A 15 -9.31 7.63 -0.43
CA GLY A 15 -8.48 6.53 -0.92
C GLY A 15 -9.19 5.64 -1.93
N LEU A 16 -10.47 5.33 -1.74
CA LEU A 16 -11.22 4.44 -2.63
C LEU A 16 -11.43 5.02 -4.03
N GLY A 17 -11.68 6.32 -4.17
CA GLY A 17 -11.91 6.96 -5.46
C GLY A 17 -10.79 6.67 -6.48
N PRO A 18 -9.56 7.12 -6.22
CA PRO A 18 -8.43 6.88 -7.12
C PRO A 18 -8.06 5.40 -7.26
N VAL A 19 -8.30 4.57 -6.22
CA VAL A 19 -8.06 3.13 -6.27
C VAL A 19 -9.03 2.45 -7.25
N VAL A 20 -10.32 2.68 -7.12
CA VAL A 20 -11.35 2.11 -8.02
C VAL A 20 -11.09 2.55 -9.44
N TRP A 21 -10.78 3.82 -9.66
CA TRP A 21 -10.44 4.32 -10.99
C TRP A 21 -9.15 3.68 -11.54
N GLY A 22 -8.13 3.49 -10.71
CA GLY A 22 -6.89 2.84 -11.08
C GLY A 22 -7.03 1.35 -11.43
N VAL A 23 -7.94 0.63 -10.74
CA VAL A 23 -8.23 -0.79 -11.01
C VAL A 23 -9.08 -0.97 -12.25
N SER A 24 -10.06 -0.07 -12.49
CA SER A 24 -10.99 -0.17 -13.62
C SER A 24 -10.39 0.29 -14.95
N THR A 25 -9.40 1.18 -14.93
CA THR A 25 -8.85 1.79 -16.14
C THR A 25 -7.34 1.62 -16.25
N GLY A 26 -6.86 1.18 -17.40
CA GLY A 26 -5.45 1.23 -17.75
C GLY A 26 -4.71 -0.11 -17.74
N PRO A 27 -3.39 -0.05 -17.96
CA PRO A 27 -2.53 -1.23 -18.13
C PRO A 27 -2.39 -2.04 -16.84
N LEU A 28 -1.97 -3.30 -16.96
CA LEU A 28 -1.83 -4.25 -15.85
C LEU A 28 -0.94 -3.73 -14.71
N LYS A 29 0.14 -3.01 -15.01
CA LYS A 29 0.99 -2.35 -13.99
C LYS A 29 0.21 -1.38 -13.11
N ARG A 30 -0.67 -0.57 -13.71
CA ARG A 30 -1.47 0.41 -12.97
C ARG A 30 -2.45 -0.30 -12.04
N ARG A 31 -3.07 -1.39 -12.50
CA ARG A 31 -3.99 -2.21 -11.70
C ARG A 31 -3.29 -2.84 -10.50
N SER A 32 -2.07 -3.38 -10.69
CA SER A 32 -1.28 -3.95 -9.59
C SER A 32 -0.90 -2.90 -8.55
N VAL A 33 -0.48 -1.70 -8.99
CA VAL A 33 -0.18 -0.58 -8.08
C VAL A 33 -1.42 -0.12 -7.34
N ALA A 34 -2.57 -0.01 -8.03
CA ALA A 34 -3.84 0.37 -7.43
C ALA A 34 -4.31 -0.66 -6.40
N GLN A 35 -4.12 -1.95 -6.65
CA GLN A 35 -4.46 -3.01 -5.70
C GLN A 35 -3.59 -2.95 -4.43
N ASN A 36 -2.28 -2.71 -4.55
CA ASN A 36 -1.41 -2.50 -3.40
C ASN A 36 -1.79 -1.22 -2.63
N ALA A 37 -2.19 -0.16 -3.34
CA ALA A 37 -2.73 1.06 -2.76
C ALA A 37 -4.02 0.80 -1.97
N ALA A 38 -4.94 -0.02 -2.52
CA ALA A 38 -6.16 -0.44 -1.83
C ALA A 38 -5.85 -1.09 -0.49
N THR A 39 -4.92 -2.05 -0.46
CA THR A 39 -4.52 -2.74 0.76
C THR A 39 -3.95 -1.75 1.78
N THR A 40 -3.12 -0.79 1.36
CA THR A 40 -2.57 0.25 2.24
C THR A 40 -3.69 1.11 2.85
N VAL A 41 -4.65 1.57 2.03
CA VAL A 41 -5.81 2.35 2.50
C VAL A 41 -6.63 1.56 3.50
N VAL A 42 -6.94 0.30 3.20
CA VAL A 42 -7.71 -0.59 4.10
C VAL A 42 -6.98 -0.81 5.41
N CYS A 43 -5.66 -1.05 5.41
CA CYS A 43 -4.86 -1.16 6.62
C CYS A 43 -4.93 0.11 7.48
N LEU A 44 -4.79 1.29 6.88
CA LEU A 44 -4.88 2.56 7.60
C LEU A 44 -6.27 2.77 8.21
N VAL A 45 -7.32 2.44 7.46
CA VAL A 45 -8.70 2.51 7.96
C VAL A 45 -8.91 1.56 9.15
N ILE A 46 -8.41 0.31 9.07
CA ILE A 46 -8.50 -0.66 10.18
C ILE A 46 -7.75 -0.15 11.41
N LEU A 47 -6.57 0.45 11.26
CA LEU A 47 -5.83 1.05 12.37
C LEU A 47 -6.59 2.23 13.01
N LEU A 48 -7.21 3.07 12.20
CA LEU A 48 -8.05 4.18 12.69
C LEU A 48 -9.30 3.67 13.42
N LEU A 49 -9.92 2.60 12.91
CA LEU A 49 -11.04 1.92 13.56
C LEU A 49 -10.62 1.26 14.88
N ALA A 50 -9.41 0.68 14.94
CA ALA A 50 -8.85 0.12 16.17
C ALA A 50 -8.78 1.16 17.28
N GLN A 51 -8.37 2.38 16.96
CA GLN A 51 -8.35 3.52 17.88
C GLN A 51 -9.76 4.04 18.18
N GLY A 52 -10.61 4.16 17.16
CA GLY A 52 -11.97 4.67 17.32
C GLY A 52 -12.84 3.78 18.23
N TYR A 53 -12.72 2.46 18.10
CA TYR A 53 -13.48 1.48 18.88
C TYR A 53 -12.72 0.96 20.12
N GLN A 54 -11.47 1.38 20.34
CA GLN A 54 -10.60 0.90 21.43
C GLN A 54 -10.45 -0.65 21.42
N ARG A 55 -10.41 -1.25 20.24
CA ARG A 55 -10.30 -2.71 20.05
C ARG A 55 -8.93 -3.12 19.50
N PRO A 56 -8.02 -3.64 20.33
CA PRO A 56 -6.66 -4.00 19.91
C PRO A 56 -6.62 -5.14 18.87
N SER A 57 -7.66 -5.97 18.78
CA SER A 57 -7.75 -7.04 17.79
C SER A 57 -7.74 -6.55 16.33
N TYR A 58 -8.24 -5.35 16.07
CA TYR A 58 -8.15 -4.74 14.74
C TYR A 58 -6.72 -4.40 14.34
N THR A 59 -5.84 -4.10 15.30
CA THR A 59 -4.42 -3.86 15.02
C THR A 59 -3.74 -5.13 14.53
N ASP A 60 -4.06 -6.29 15.10
CA ASP A 60 -3.51 -7.58 14.66
C ASP A 60 -3.94 -7.93 13.24
N LEU A 61 -5.21 -7.64 12.89
CA LEU A 61 -5.71 -7.78 11.53
C LEU A 61 -4.95 -6.87 10.55
N ALA A 62 -4.68 -5.62 10.93
CA ALA A 62 -3.92 -4.68 10.10
C ALA A 62 -2.47 -5.17 9.86
N VAL A 63 -1.81 -5.75 10.88
CA VAL A 63 -0.47 -6.34 10.74
C VAL A 63 -0.48 -7.46 9.69
N VAL A 64 -1.41 -8.40 9.78
CA VAL A 64 -1.51 -9.53 8.83
C VAL A 64 -1.76 -9.01 7.42
N LEU A 65 -2.68 -8.07 7.26
CA LEU A 65 -3.03 -7.50 5.96
C LEU A 65 -1.88 -6.68 5.35
N SER A 66 -1.07 -6.01 6.18
CA SER A 66 0.10 -5.24 5.72
C SER A 66 1.20 -6.10 5.08
N VAL A 67 1.28 -7.37 5.46
CA VAL A 67 2.18 -8.35 4.84
C VAL A 67 1.55 -8.96 3.58
N LEU A 68 0.26 -9.27 3.65
CA LEU A 68 -0.44 -9.96 2.57
C LEU A 68 -0.51 -9.13 1.28
N GLY A 69 -0.68 -7.81 1.38
CA GLY A 69 -0.76 -6.91 0.24
C GLY A 69 0.48 -6.93 -0.66
N PRO A 70 1.67 -6.61 -0.12
CA PRO A 70 2.92 -6.68 -0.88
C PRO A 70 3.24 -8.07 -1.42
N VAL A 71 2.99 -9.13 -0.63
CA VAL A 71 3.20 -10.52 -1.07
C VAL A 71 2.33 -10.84 -2.29
N GLY A 72 1.05 -10.50 -2.25
CA GLY A 72 0.13 -10.68 -3.38
C GLY A 72 0.61 -9.94 -4.63
N THR A 73 1.07 -8.71 -4.48
CA THR A 73 1.62 -7.91 -5.60
C THR A 73 2.90 -8.54 -6.16
N LEU A 74 3.78 -9.09 -5.33
CA LEU A 74 5.00 -9.76 -5.78
C LEU A 74 4.69 -11.05 -6.55
N VAL A 75 3.76 -11.86 -6.07
CA VAL A 75 3.31 -13.08 -6.76
C VAL A 75 2.71 -12.71 -8.12
N TYR A 76 1.84 -11.69 -8.15
CA TYR A 76 1.25 -11.20 -9.38
C TYR A 76 2.28 -10.68 -10.38
N ALA A 77 3.25 -9.87 -9.91
CA ALA A 77 4.34 -9.37 -10.73
C ALA A 77 5.21 -10.51 -11.30
N ARG A 78 5.39 -11.60 -10.55
CA ARG A 78 6.17 -12.75 -11.00
C ARG A 78 5.45 -13.58 -12.06
N LEU A 79 4.13 -13.72 -11.93
CA LEU A 79 3.30 -14.49 -12.87
C LEU A 79 3.09 -13.76 -14.21
N LEU A 80 3.02 -12.43 -14.19
CA LEU A 80 2.75 -11.60 -15.37
C LEU A 80 4.00 -10.82 -15.85
N MET A 81 5.19 -11.34 -15.63
CA MET A 81 6.45 -10.66 -15.95
C MET A 81 6.56 -10.27 -17.42
N ASP A 82 6.12 -11.15 -18.32
CA ASP A 82 6.20 -10.94 -19.77
C ASP A 82 5.23 -9.83 -20.23
N ASP A 83 4.01 -9.82 -19.71
CA ASP A 83 2.98 -8.81 -20.04
C ASP A 83 3.26 -7.42 -19.44
N LEU A 84 4.07 -7.37 -18.37
CA LEU A 84 4.44 -6.12 -17.71
C LEU A 84 5.53 -5.31 -18.41
N CYS A 85 6.20 -5.89 -19.43
CA CYS A 85 7.31 -5.23 -20.10
C CYS A 85 6.91 -4.15 -21.14
N GLU A 86 5.68 -4.16 -21.63
CA GLU A 86 5.22 -3.25 -22.69
C GLU A 86 4.97 -1.80 -22.21
N ASP A 87 4.85 -1.55 -20.89
CA ASP A 87 4.44 -0.25 -20.38
C ASP A 87 5.57 0.58 -19.74
N PRO A 88 5.68 1.90 -20.01
CA PRO A 88 6.70 2.76 -19.41
C PRO A 88 6.47 2.96 -17.90
N PRO A 89 7.55 3.04 -17.08
CA PRO A 89 7.45 3.05 -15.61
C PRO A 89 7.03 4.42 -15.07
N ARG A 90 5.74 4.70 -14.97
CA ARG A 90 5.20 5.89 -14.27
C ARG A 90 4.63 5.56 -12.88
N THR A 91 5.22 4.57 -12.19
CA THR A 91 4.72 4.08 -10.90
C THR A 91 5.25 4.83 -9.68
N ARG A 92 6.21 5.76 -9.84
CA ARG A 92 6.86 6.45 -8.71
C ARG A 92 5.96 7.43 -7.98
N LEU A 93 5.14 8.20 -8.70
CA LEU A 93 4.27 9.21 -8.09
C LEU A 93 3.24 8.60 -7.12
N PRO A 94 2.42 7.60 -7.50
CA PRO A 94 1.45 7.02 -6.57
C PRO A 94 2.11 6.34 -5.36
N THR A 95 3.28 5.74 -5.52
CA THR A 95 4.03 5.12 -4.40
C THR A 95 4.50 6.18 -3.41
N ILE A 96 5.02 7.32 -3.88
CA ILE A 96 5.46 8.43 -3.01
C ILE A 96 4.26 9.04 -2.29
N LEU A 97 3.15 9.28 -2.98
CA LEU A 97 1.93 9.82 -2.39
C LEU A 97 1.36 8.91 -1.30
N LEU A 98 1.33 7.60 -1.53
CA LEU A 98 0.89 6.63 -0.53
C LEU A 98 1.82 6.60 0.68
N ALA A 99 3.13 6.57 0.47
CA ALA A 99 4.10 6.60 1.56
C ALA A 99 4.00 7.89 2.37
N SER A 100 3.86 9.05 1.70
CA SER A 100 3.72 10.34 2.38
C SER A 100 2.42 10.47 3.17
N ALA A 101 1.34 9.83 2.74
CA ALA A 101 0.09 9.77 3.48
C ALA A 101 0.15 8.78 4.66
N THR A 102 0.87 7.67 4.52
CA THR A 102 0.97 6.62 5.55
C THR A 102 1.74 7.12 6.78
N VAL A 103 2.85 7.83 6.58
CA VAL A 103 3.72 8.28 7.67
C VAL A 103 2.99 9.16 8.69
N PRO A 104 2.29 10.27 8.31
CA PRO A 104 1.63 11.13 9.29
C PRO A 104 0.47 10.42 10.00
N VAL A 105 -0.27 9.53 9.33
CA VAL A 105 -1.34 8.76 9.96
C VAL A 105 -0.77 7.81 11.01
N VAL A 106 0.29 7.07 10.69
CA VAL A 106 0.96 6.16 11.64
C VAL A 106 1.55 6.94 12.81
N MET A 107 2.18 8.09 12.59
CA MET A 107 2.71 8.94 13.65
C MET A 107 1.61 9.46 14.59
N ALA A 108 0.50 9.95 14.04
CA ALA A 108 -0.63 10.40 14.83
C ALA A 108 -1.23 9.27 15.68
N LEU A 109 -1.34 8.06 15.11
CA LEU A 109 -1.80 6.87 15.83
C LEU A 109 -0.83 6.45 16.94
N CYS A 110 0.48 6.53 16.71
CA CYS A 110 1.49 6.22 17.73
C CYS A 110 1.40 7.20 18.92
N VAL A 111 1.24 8.49 18.64
CA VAL A 111 1.07 9.50 19.69
C VAL A 111 -0.20 9.25 20.49
N ALA A 112 -1.30 8.91 19.82
CA ALA A 112 -2.59 8.65 20.45
C ALA A 112 -2.61 7.35 21.27
N ALA A 113 -1.92 6.31 20.81
CA ALA A 113 -1.86 5.02 21.51
C ALA A 113 -1.01 5.08 22.79
N GLY A 114 -0.12 6.09 22.91
CA GLY A 114 0.83 6.18 24.01
C GLY A 114 1.90 5.08 23.98
N PRO A 115 2.89 5.15 24.89
CA PRO A 115 3.97 4.18 24.95
C PRO A 115 3.47 2.81 25.43
N GLY A 116 3.58 1.78 24.57
CA GLY A 116 3.14 0.43 24.92
C GLY A 116 3.19 -0.56 23.74
N ARG A 117 2.72 -1.78 23.98
CA ARG A 117 2.68 -2.84 22.96
C ARG A 117 1.82 -2.46 21.75
N ALA A 118 0.80 -1.62 21.94
CA ALA A 118 -0.05 -1.13 20.86
C ALA A 118 0.72 -0.21 19.90
N ALA A 119 1.51 0.72 20.43
CA ALA A 119 2.36 1.58 19.62
C ALA A 119 3.38 0.78 18.80
N LEU A 120 4.00 -0.25 19.39
CA LEU A 120 4.93 -1.13 18.68
C LEU A 120 4.26 -1.83 17.49
N LYS A 121 3.06 -2.34 17.65
CA LYS A 121 2.29 -2.98 16.56
C LYS A 121 1.95 -1.96 15.46
N ILE A 122 1.57 -0.74 15.82
CA ILE A 122 1.25 0.33 14.87
C ILE A 122 2.50 0.73 14.06
N VAL A 123 3.64 0.91 14.74
CA VAL A 123 4.93 1.19 14.07
C VAL A 123 5.32 0.05 13.13
N LEU A 124 5.23 -1.19 13.60
CA LEU A 124 5.52 -2.37 12.79
C LEU A 124 4.64 -2.41 11.53
N THR A 125 3.34 -2.18 11.66
CA THR A 125 2.42 -2.11 10.52
C THR A 125 2.81 -0.99 9.56
N GLY A 126 3.13 0.19 10.06
CA GLY A 126 3.58 1.32 9.24
C GLY A 126 4.86 1.03 8.46
N VAL A 127 5.86 0.44 9.12
CA VAL A 127 7.11 0.01 8.48
C VAL A 127 6.85 -1.03 7.41
N LEU A 128 6.01 -2.04 7.69
CA LEU A 128 5.64 -3.08 6.72
C LEU A 128 4.92 -2.49 5.51
N LEU A 129 4.01 -1.54 5.70
CA LEU A 129 3.31 -0.87 4.60
C LEU A 129 4.26 -0.07 3.71
N VAL A 130 5.16 0.72 4.30
CA VAL A 130 6.13 1.51 3.54
C VAL A 130 7.14 0.61 2.83
N ALA A 131 7.73 -0.35 3.56
CA ALA A 131 8.68 -1.30 2.99
C ALA A 131 8.04 -2.15 1.88
N GLY A 132 6.84 -2.65 2.11
CA GLY A 132 6.07 -3.42 1.14
C GLY A 132 5.78 -2.63 -0.13
N ASN A 133 5.36 -1.37 0.00
CA ASN A 133 5.16 -0.46 -1.14
C ASN A 133 6.44 -0.23 -1.95
N VAL A 134 7.58 -0.03 -1.27
CA VAL A 134 8.88 0.17 -1.92
C VAL A 134 9.32 -1.12 -2.64
N VAL A 135 9.19 -2.28 -2.00
CA VAL A 135 9.56 -3.57 -2.59
C VAL A 135 8.68 -3.88 -3.80
N ALA A 136 7.36 -3.72 -3.68
CA ALA A 136 6.41 -3.92 -4.78
C ALA A 136 6.71 -2.99 -5.97
N SER A 137 6.97 -1.71 -5.72
CA SER A 137 7.31 -0.76 -6.78
C SER A 137 8.64 -1.08 -7.47
N ARG A 138 9.64 -1.55 -6.71
CA ARG A 138 10.92 -2.01 -7.27
C ARG A 138 10.79 -3.29 -8.09
N ALA A 139 9.98 -4.24 -7.64
CA ALA A 139 9.72 -5.47 -8.38
C ALA A 139 9.06 -5.18 -9.73
N LEU A 140 8.05 -4.30 -9.76
CA LEU A 140 7.38 -3.88 -10.98
C LEU A 140 8.27 -3.08 -11.95
N SER A 141 9.31 -2.40 -11.44
CA SER A 141 10.24 -1.63 -12.26
C SER A 141 11.44 -2.44 -12.80
N ARG A 142 11.78 -3.56 -12.15
CA ARG A 142 12.93 -4.41 -12.53
C ARG A 142 12.57 -5.54 -13.48
N GLY A 143 11.31 -5.82 -13.69
CA GLY A 143 10.81 -6.97 -14.45
C GLY A 143 11.10 -6.95 -15.95
N CYS A 144 11.64 -5.87 -16.53
CA CYS A 144 11.95 -5.80 -17.97
C CYS A 144 13.43 -6.05 -18.23
N PRO A 145 13.80 -7.14 -18.92
CA PRO A 145 15.15 -7.27 -19.48
C PRO A 145 15.37 -6.10 -20.46
N LYS A 146 16.50 -5.45 -20.32
CA LYS A 146 16.92 -4.41 -21.26
C LYS A 146 16.97 -5.06 -22.66
N PRO A 147 16.33 -4.46 -23.69
CA PRO A 147 16.44 -5.03 -25.04
C PRO A 147 17.93 -5.12 -25.39
N GLU A 148 18.42 -6.34 -25.47
CA GLU A 148 19.73 -6.61 -26.01
C GLU A 148 19.74 -6.04 -27.42
N LYS A 149 20.61 -5.05 -27.67
CA LYS A 149 20.78 -4.48 -28.99
C LYS A 149 21.09 -5.67 -29.91
N ALA A 150 20.10 -6.02 -30.72
CA ALA A 150 20.34 -6.94 -31.82
C ALA A 150 21.47 -6.31 -32.65
N HIS A 151 22.68 -6.81 -32.47
CA HIS A 151 23.77 -6.57 -33.40
C HIS A 151 23.32 -7.19 -34.71
N HIS A 152 22.88 -6.34 -35.62
CA HIS A 152 22.74 -6.69 -37.01
C HIS A 152 24.15 -7.08 -37.51
N LEU A 153 24.33 -8.36 -37.82
CA LEU A 153 25.26 -8.89 -38.80
C LEU A 153 24.66 -8.73 -40.17
#